data_98392fc9f240e4bfd25f03e263249f02
#
_entry.id   98392fc9f240e4bfd25f03e263249f02
#
_cell.length_a   1.000
_cell.length_b   1.000
_cell.length_c   1.000
_cell.angle_alpha   90.00
_cell.angle_beta   90.00
_cell.angle_gamma   90.00
#
_symmetry.space_group_name_H-M   'P 1'
#
loop_
_entity.id
_entity.type
_entity.pdbx_description
1 polymer ?
#
loop_
_entity_poly.entity_id
_entity_poly.type
_entity_poly.pdbx_seq_one_letter_code
_entity_poly.pdbx_strand_id
1 'polypeptide(L)'
;MNAFMNPALQGAGRITGVFFHPAGDIVAVASAFPLLINPPARAAYGGAALRYRVGLYRRGDPAPFAACDASRLPVNDLAFHPDQPVIAIGGGSYDGGYMFEGELIAWNWDSGACHRPFLNVPEVVRCRYLEDGRIQAWVRPWDESWDEQDDDAPAAFETLLCVETAAGVATPELDPATATLDRATPPDADDAARRLADWLGLPDLGLRGAIWDLAWLDADTLAAVHDNCLLDRYRVDGALLARHDGGGRGAEILPTTPLVVHAIAPPDPAARFRRDSRLYALRDGELTTVREEDGQYTFCASADGRLLGRRDRVDARRRAAGDVLLDATLAEARRLDLGHYDCFNHYIGINGAPDLFALQGTPPDSHEGKHLCRVHADGRIERLWPLLKPDGTPASHAMECRGAYIDDALGAGVVIAGKHYSPTVGNKYRGFIYRKSLARGQERWRHATPASASAIVVADGLVLAAFLDGTLMLIDAASGDLLLASRVRIGGIATVLYALAAHGGRLAVGTLDGRIALVNLATLRTLRATRGGIDLA
;
A
#
# COMPACT_ATOMS: atom_id res chain seq x y z
N MET A 1 -9.91 -24.22 -0.39
CA MET A 1 -9.28 -22.93 -0.06
C MET A 1 -9.49 -22.68 1.43
N ASN A 2 -8.45 -22.31 2.16
CA ASN A 2 -8.56 -22.07 3.59
C ASN A 2 -8.03 -20.68 3.88
N ALA A 3 -8.85 -19.82 4.48
CA ALA A 3 -8.40 -18.56 5.03
C ALA A 3 -8.21 -18.73 6.54
N PHE A 4 -7.11 -18.25 7.07
CA PHE A 4 -6.80 -18.24 8.48
C PHE A 4 -6.28 -16.86 8.91
N MET A 5 -6.35 -16.56 10.17
CA MET A 5 -6.29 -15.25 10.81
C MET A 5 -7.61 -14.47 10.65
N ASN A 6 -8.22 -14.22 11.78
CA ASN A 6 -9.41 -13.38 11.87
C ASN A 6 -9.03 -12.04 12.51
N PRO A 7 -8.84 -10.98 11.72
CA PRO A 7 -8.64 -9.65 12.28
C PRO A 7 -9.90 -9.20 13.01
N ALA A 8 -9.73 -8.28 13.95
CA ALA A 8 -10.85 -7.70 14.69
C ALA A 8 -11.86 -7.00 13.77
N LEU A 9 -11.37 -6.41 12.68
CA LEU A 9 -12.19 -5.81 11.61
C LEU A 9 -11.69 -6.29 10.25
N GLN A 10 -12.53 -7.06 9.59
CA GLN A 10 -12.24 -7.54 8.23
C GLN A 10 -12.52 -6.42 7.21
N GLY A 11 -11.73 -6.38 6.15
CA GLY A 11 -11.88 -5.39 5.07
C GLY A 11 -11.47 -3.96 5.43
N ALA A 12 -11.02 -3.69 6.65
CA ALA A 12 -10.45 -2.41 7.02
C ALA A 12 -8.96 -2.36 6.66
N GLY A 13 -8.50 -1.22 6.11
CA GLY A 13 -7.10 -0.89 5.97
C GLY A 13 -6.53 -0.27 7.27
N ARG A 14 -5.53 0.59 7.12
CA ARG A 14 -5.06 1.41 8.24
C ARG A 14 -6.21 2.33 8.67
N ILE A 15 -6.61 2.23 9.93
CA ILE A 15 -7.70 3.03 10.47
C ILE A 15 -7.23 4.48 10.60
N THR A 16 -8.02 5.39 10.04
CA THR A 16 -7.78 6.85 10.07
C THR A 16 -8.86 7.59 10.85
N GLY A 17 -10.02 6.97 11.07
CA GLY A 17 -11.10 7.57 11.87
C GLY A 17 -12.11 6.51 12.30
N VAL A 18 -12.76 6.77 13.43
CA VAL A 18 -13.80 5.91 14.04
C VAL A 18 -14.95 6.77 14.50
N PHE A 19 -16.15 6.45 14.06
CA PHE A 19 -17.35 7.25 14.25
C PHE A 19 -18.51 6.35 14.68
N PHE A 20 -19.10 6.63 15.84
CA PHE A 20 -20.18 5.82 16.38
C PHE A 20 -21.54 6.37 15.98
N HIS A 21 -22.42 5.48 15.55
CA HIS A 21 -23.82 5.83 15.38
C HIS A 21 -24.43 6.25 16.74
N PRO A 22 -25.31 7.26 16.77
CA PRO A 22 -25.93 7.73 18.03
C PRO A 22 -26.61 6.62 18.84
N ALA A 23 -27.20 5.61 18.18
CA ALA A 23 -27.80 4.45 18.87
C ALA A 23 -26.74 3.47 19.46
N GLY A 24 -25.45 3.61 19.14
CA GLY A 24 -24.36 2.84 19.73
C GLY A 24 -24.19 1.41 19.25
N ASP A 25 -24.97 0.95 18.29
CA ASP A 25 -24.96 -0.41 17.74
C ASP A 25 -24.13 -0.56 16.46
N ILE A 26 -23.82 0.56 15.80
CA ILE A 26 -23.04 0.65 14.57
C ILE A 26 -21.83 1.54 14.79
N VAL A 27 -20.71 1.15 14.21
CA VAL A 27 -19.52 1.97 14.07
C VAL A 27 -19.13 2.11 12.60
N ALA A 28 -18.83 3.32 12.17
CA ALA A 28 -18.20 3.61 10.89
C ALA A 28 -16.69 3.73 11.09
N VAL A 29 -15.94 3.01 10.32
CA VAL A 29 -14.47 3.00 10.36
C VAL A 29 -13.93 3.50 9.03
N ALA A 30 -13.30 4.67 9.05
CA ALA A 30 -12.54 5.17 7.93
C ALA A 30 -11.16 4.51 7.92
N SER A 31 -10.73 4.04 6.76
CA SER A 31 -9.44 3.40 6.60
C SER A 31 -8.75 3.79 5.29
N ALA A 32 -7.41 3.80 5.33
CA ALA A 32 -6.57 4.12 4.20
C ALA A 32 -5.80 2.89 3.70
N PHE A 33 -5.66 2.78 2.39
CA PHE A 33 -4.86 1.77 1.73
C PHE A 33 -3.54 2.41 1.29
N PRO A 34 -2.41 2.06 1.91
CA PRO A 34 -1.16 2.75 1.68
C PRO A 34 -0.69 2.63 0.23
N LEU A 35 -0.01 3.67 -0.23
CA LEU A 35 0.69 3.67 -1.49
C LEU A 35 1.90 2.72 -1.40
N LEU A 36 1.91 1.70 -2.24
CA LEU A 36 2.99 0.72 -2.27
C LEU A 36 3.99 1.10 -3.36
N ILE A 37 4.98 1.92 -3.01
CA ILE A 37 6.07 2.27 -3.92
C ILE A 37 7.27 1.37 -3.63
N ASN A 38 7.67 1.31 -2.37
CA ASN A 38 8.70 0.39 -1.89
C ASN A 38 8.27 -0.23 -0.54
N PRO A 39 8.79 -1.40 -0.17
CA PRO A 39 8.43 -2.07 1.07
C PRO A 39 8.68 -1.26 2.34
N PRO A 40 9.84 -0.59 2.51
CA PRO A 40 10.08 0.23 3.70
C PRO A 40 9.07 1.35 3.88
N ALA A 41 8.68 2.03 2.80
CA ALA A 41 7.68 3.09 2.87
C ALA A 41 6.33 2.57 3.38
N ARG A 42 5.94 1.34 3.01
CA ARG A 42 4.73 0.70 3.53
C ARG A 42 4.75 0.61 5.05
N ALA A 43 5.83 0.05 5.59
CA ALA A 43 5.96 -0.22 7.02
C ALA A 43 6.26 1.04 7.84
N ALA A 44 7.12 1.94 7.35
CA ALA A 44 7.62 3.07 8.12
C ALA A 44 6.66 4.25 8.19
N TYR A 45 6.06 4.63 7.07
CA TYR A 45 5.27 5.87 6.99
C TYR A 45 3.77 5.63 6.91
N GLY A 46 3.35 4.41 6.67
CA GLY A 46 1.98 4.12 6.27
C GLY A 46 1.63 4.72 4.91
N GLY A 47 2.60 5.33 4.25
CA GLY A 47 2.54 5.86 2.89
C GLY A 47 1.45 6.90 2.64
N ALA A 48 1.54 7.63 1.54
CA ALA A 48 0.37 8.29 0.99
C ALA A 48 -0.64 7.21 0.58
N ALA A 49 -1.91 7.40 0.92
CA ALA A 49 -2.93 6.45 0.54
C ALA A 49 -3.39 6.69 -0.90
N LEU A 50 -3.63 5.59 -1.65
CA LEU A 50 -4.19 5.68 -2.99
C LEU A 50 -5.70 5.57 -3.00
N ARG A 51 -6.27 5.04 -1.93
CA ARG A 51 -7.70 4.90 -1.80
C ARG A 51 -8.11 4.86 -0.34
N TYR A 52 -9.36 5.20 -0.13
CA TYR A 52 -9.96 5.29 1.19
C TYR A 52 -11.26 4.51 1.20
N ARG A 53 -11.56 3.89 2.34
CA ARG A 53 -12.78 3.12 2.54
C ARG A 53 -13.44 3.55 3.82
N VAL A 54 -14.76 3.59 3.81
CA VAL A 54 -15.58 3.64 5.02
C VAL A 54 -16.31 2.32 5.14
N GLY A 55 -16.04 1.55 6.19
CA GLY A 55 -16.73 0.30 6.53
C GLY A 55 -17.70 0.51 7.69
N LEU A 56 -18.89 -0.10 7.62
CA LEU A 56 -19.85 -0.12 8.70
C LEU A 56 -19.89 -1.49 9.37
N TYR A 57 -19.73 -1.49 10.68
CA TYR A 57 -19.65 -2.72 11.49
C TYR A 57 -20.72 -2.72 12.58
N ARG A 58 -21.22 -3.90 12.92
CA ARG A 58 -22.07 -4.14 14.07
C ARG A 58 -21.28 -4.73 15.22
N ARG A 59 -21.71 -4.47 16.43
CA ARG A 59 -21.05 -5.03 17.61
C ARG A 59 -21.06 -6.56 17.55
N GLY A 60 -19.89 -7.16 17.73
CA GLY A 60 -19.70 -8.61 17.71
C GLY A 60 -19.54 -9.25 16.33
N ASP A 61 -19.63 -8.46 15.26
CA ASP A 61 -19.37 -8.94 13.89
C ASP A 61 -18.12 -8.26 13.33
N PRO A 62 -17.04 -9.02 13.06
CA PRO A 62 -15.83 -8.46 12.47
C PRO A 62 -16.00 -8.09 10.99
N ALA A 63 -17.06 -8.56 10.33
CA ALA A 63 -17.32 -8.30 8.92
C ALA A 63 -18.09 -6.99 8.74
N PRO A 64 -17.72 -6.12 7.78
CA PRO A 64 -18.52 -4.95 7.49
C PRO A 64 -19.84 -5.39 6.82
N PHE A 65 -20.97 -4.92 7.32
CA PHE A 65 -22.26 -5.17 6.66
C PHE A 65 -22.48 -4.25 5.45
N ALA A 66 -21.75 -3.11 5.38
CA ALA A 66 -21.70 -2.22 4.23
C ALA A 66 -20.33 -1.57 4.12
N ALA A 67 -19.90 -1.21 2.91
CA ALA A 67 -18.65 -0.51 2.68
C ALA A 67 -18.74 0.44 1.50
N CYS A 68 -18.15 1.63 1.65
CA CYS A 68 -18.03 2.66 0.64
C CYS A 68 -16.56 2.83 0.22
N ASP A 69 -16.26 2.62 -1.06
CA ASP A 69 -14.95 2.85 -1.69
C ASP A 69 -14.96 4.11 -2.59
N ALA A 70 -15.95 4.98 -2.43
CA ALA A 70 -16.15 6.13 -3.31
C ALA A 70 -15.20 7.29 -3.01
N SER A 71 -14.63 7.35 -1.81
CA SER A 71 -13.69 8.41 -1.43
C SER A 71 -12.35 8.25 -2.14
N ARG A 72 -11.90 9.33 -2.79
CA ARG A 72 -10.60 9.40 -3.48
C ARG A 72 -9.54 10.09 -2.64
N LEU A 73 -9.98 10.83 -1.61
CA LEU A 73 -9.16 11.65 -0.74
C LEU A 73 -9.24 11.13 0.70
N PRO A 74 -8.32 11.51 1.58
CA PRO A 74 -8.38 11.19 3.00
C PRO A 74 -9.75 11.52 3.58
N VAL A 75 -10.30 10.60 4.36
CA VAL A 75 -11.53 10.83 5.11
C VAL A 75 -11.17 11.50 6.42
N ASN A 76 -11.62 12.73 6.58
CA ASN A 76 -11.34 13.54 7.78
C ASN A 76 -12.46 13.44 8.81
N ASP A 77 -13.72 13.36 8.36
CA ASP A 77 -14.86 13.29 9.26
C ASP A 77 -16.04 12.54 8.65
N LEU A 78 -16.90 12.02 9.52
CA LEU A 78 -18.12 11.29 9.16
C LEU A 78 -19.29 11.72 10.04
N ALA A 79 -20.48 11.87 9.46
CA ALA A 79 -21.68 12.14 10.20
C ALA A 79 -22.83 11.22 9.77
N PHE A 80 -23.47 10.56 10.73
CA PHE A 80 -24.68 9.79 10.49
C PHE A 80 -25.90 10.71 10.36
N HIS A 81 -26.75 10.43 9.37
CA HIS A 81 -28.06 11.06 9.31
C HIS A 81 -28.92 10.58 10.49
N PRO A 82 -29.69 11.47 11.18
CA PRO A 82 -30.44 11.08 12.36
C PRO A 82 -31.46 9.97 12.09
N ASP A 83 -32.13 9.97 10.92
CA ASP A 83 -33.31 9.13 10.68
C ASP A 83 -33.20 8.25 9.42
N GLN A 84 -32.12 8.37 8.65
CA GLN A 84 -31.97 7.66 7.37
C GLN A 84 -30.66 6.85 7.33
N PRO A 85 -30.60 5.76 6.55
CA PRO A 85 -29.37 4.97 6.39
C PRO A 85 -28.37 5.71 5.50
N VAL A 86 -28.00 6.93 5.87
CA VAL A 86 -27.11 7.80 5.11
C VAL A 86 -26.00 8.33 6.01
N ILE A 87 -24.78 8.35 5.48
CA ILE A 87 -23.60 8.97 6.11
C ILE A 87 -23.09 10.07 5.21
N ALA A 88 -22.80 11.23 5.78
CA ALA A 88 -21.96 12.23 5.16
C ALA A 88 -20.49 11.88 5.40
N ILE A 89 -19.68 11.88 4.36
CA ILE A 89 -18.24 11.61 4.38
C ILE A 89 -17.55 12.87 3.91
N GLY A 90 -16.87 13.54 4.83
CA GLY A 90 -16.03 14.71 4.55
C GLY A 90 -14.58 14.28 4.38
N GLY A 91 -13.93 14.75 3.34
CA GLY A 91 -12.55 14.41 3.08
C GLY A 91 -11.81 15.47 2.28
N GLY A 92 -10.51 15.30 2.19
CA GLY A 92 -9.67 16.21 1.44
C GLY A 92 -8.20 16.03 1.78
N SER A 93 -7.38 16.75 1.05
CA SER A 93 -5.95 16.81 1.28
C SER A 93 -5.44 18.20 0.96
N TYR A 94 -4.61 18.69 1.85
CA TYR A 94 -3.79 19.87 1.65
C TYR A 94 -2.32 19.43 1.73
N ASP A 95 -1.54 19.70 0.71
CA ASP A 95 -0.15 19.23 0.62
C ASP A 95 0.89 20.36 0.66
N GLY A 96 0.50 21.50 1.21
CA GLY A 96 1.42 22.63 1.35
C GLY A 96 1.59 23.47 0.08
N GLY A 97 0.58 23.56 -0.79
CA GLY A 97 0.57 24.54 -1.87
C GLY A 97 0.23 24.04 -3.28
N TYR A 98 0.14 22.73 -3.49
CA TYR A 98 -0.15 22.18 -4.81
C TYR A 98 -1.51 21.49 -4.96
N MET A 99 -2.12 21.06 -3.86
CA MET A 99 -3.38 20.34 -3.89
C MET A 99 -4.32 20.79 -2.76
N PHE A 100 -5.42 21.45 -3.18
CA PHE A 100 -6.52 21.88 -2.31
C PHE A 100 -7.79 21.11 -2.66
N GLU A 101 -7.69 19.80 -2.77
CA GLU A 101 -8.81 18.99 -3.18
C GLU A 101 -9.57 18.48 -1.97
N GLY A 102 -10.89 18.61 -2.00
CA GLY A 102 -11.80 18.01 -1.04
C GLY A 102 -12.96 17.29 -1.70
N GLU A 103 -13.69 16.56 -0.90
CA GLU A 103 -14.93 15.95 -1.30
C GLU A 103 -15.89 15.82 -0.12
N LEU A 104 -17.18 16.00 -0.42
CA LEU A 104 -18.28 15.69 0.48
C LEU A 104 -19.16 14.67 -0.22
N ILE A 105 -19.38 13.52 0.41
CA ILE A 105 -20.16 12.40 -0.13
C ILE A 105 -21.30 12.10 0.84
N ALA A 106 -22.53 12.08 0.37
CA ALA A 106 -23.65 11.48 1.08
C ALA A 106 -23.83 10.04 0.55
N TRP A 107 -23.53 9.07 1.40
CA TRP A 107 -23.59 7.65 1.08
C TRP A 107 -24.76 6.97 1.78
N ASN A 108 -25.67 6.43 0.99
CA ASN A 108 -26.75 5.57 1.49
C ASN A 108 -26.24 4.13 1.55
N TRP A 109 -26.10 3.57 2.76
CA TRP A 109 -25.50 2.25 2.94
C TRP A 109 -26.43 1.08 2.61
N ASP A 110 -27.75 1.28 2.53
CA ASP A 110 -28.69 0.22 2.15
C ASP A 110 -28.73 0.04 0.63
N SER A 111 -28.72 1.14 -0.12
CA SER A 111 -28.74 1.10 -1.59
C SER A 111 -27.35 1.11 -2.21
N GLY A 112 -26.31 1.50 -1.47
CA GLY A 112 -24.97 1.73 -1.98
C GLY A 112 -24.82 3.03 -2.78
N ALA A 113 -25.88 3.84 -2.90
CA ALA A 113 -25.85 5.08 -3.68
C ALA A 113 -24.99 6.15 -3.01
N CYS A 114 -24.14 6.80 -3.81
CA CYS A 114 -23.32 7.93 -3.40
C CYS A 114 -23.74 9.17 -4.16
N HIS A 115 -23.99 10.26 -3.42
CA HIS A 115 -24.26 11.58 -3.98
C HIS A 115 -23.17 12.55 -3.52
N ARG A 116 -22.74 13.45 -4.42
CA ARG A 116 -21.78 14.52 -4.10
C ARG A 116 -22.49 15.86 -4.14
N PRO A 117 -22.72 16.48 -2.98
CA PRO A 117 -23.38 17.80 -2.93
C PRO A 117 -22.58 18.90 -3.63
N PHE A 118 -21.25 18.79 -3.64
CA PHE A 118 -20.37 19.68 -4.37
C PHE A 118 -19.58 18.91 -5.42
N LEU A 119 -19.41 19.48 -6.61
CA LEU A 119 -18.51 18.93 -7.65
C LEU A 119 -17.07 19.31 -7.37
N ASN A 120 -16.84 20.54 -6.90
CA ASN A 120 -15.55 21.05 -6.46
C ASN A 120 -15.71 21.67 -5.07
N VAL A 121 -14.93 21.22 -4.13
CA VAL A 121 -14.93 21.73 -2.76
C VAL A 121 -13.50 21.64 -2.22
N PRO A 122 -13.03 22.62 -1.44
CA PRO A 122 -11.78 22.50 -0.69
C PRO A 122 -11.86 21.37 0.34
N GLU A 123 -10.76 21.08 1.02
CA GLU A 123 -10.71 20.06 2.06
C GLU A 123 -11.84 20.23 3.07
N VAL A 124 -12.69 19.21 3.20
CA VAL A 124 -13.74 19.14 4.21
C VAL A 124 -13.13 18.53 5.47
N VAL A 125 -12.97 19.35 6.51
CA VAL A 125 -12.32 18.92 7.76
C VAL A 125 -13.33 18.39 8.78
N ARG A 126 -14.59 18.88 8.74
CA ARG A 126 -15.70 18.42 9.59
C ARG A 126 -17.01 18.45 8.81
N CYS A 127 -17.92 17.57 9.18
CA CYS A 127 -19.30 17.59 8.68
C CYS A 127 -20.30 17.12 9.74
N ARG A 128 -21.55 17.55 9.62
CA ARG A 128 -22.66 17.05 10.43
C ARG A 128 -24.00 17.17 9.69
N TYR A 129 -24.96 16.38 10.08
CA TYR A 129 -26.34 16.60 9.68
C TYR A 129 -27.02 17.58 10.63
N LEU A 130 -27.85 18.44 10.07
CA LEU A 130 -28.79 19.29 10.78
C LEU A 130 -30.10 18.52 10.98
N GLU A 131 -30.97 19.01 11.89
CA GLU A 131 -32.27 18.39 12.19
C GLU A 131 -33.20 18.30 10.98
N ASP A 132 -33.04 19.20 10.01
CA ASP A 132 -33.80 19.24 8.76
C ASP A 132 -33.20 18.37 7.63
N GLY A 133 -32.14 17.59 7.92
CA GLY A 133 -31.47 16.70 6.98
C GLY A 133 -30.49 17.38 6.05
N ARG A 134 -30.26 18.68 6.17
CA ARG A 134 -29.14 19.35 5.46
C ARG A 134 -27.81 18.93 6.06
N ILE A 135 -26.77 18.99 5.25
CA ILE A 135 -25.39 18.76 5.69
C ILE A 135 -24.73 20.12 5.92
N GLN A 136 -24.20 20.31 7.10
CA GLN A 136 -23.30 21.41 7.42
C GLN A 136 -21.88 20.88 7.35
N ALA A 137 -21.01 21.56 6.61
CA ALA A 137 -19.61 21.19 6.44
C ALA A 137 -18.70 22.38 6.76
N TRP A 138 -17.59 22.08 7.41
CA TRP A 138 -16.50 23.01 7.64
C TRP A 138 -15.41 22.69 6.65
N VAL A 139 -15.09 23.66 5.79
CA VAL A 139 -14.10 23.51 4.72
C VAL A 139 -12.95 24.46 4.97
N ARG A 140 -11.76 24.01 4.62
CA ARG A 140 -10.56 24.85 4.70
C ARG A 140 -10.66 25.93 3.63
N PRO A 141 -10.60 27.22 3.95
CA PRO A 141 -10.60 28.26 2.93
C PRO A 141 -9.35 28.08 2.06
N TRP A 142 -9.53 28.30 0.77
CA TRP A 142 -8.41 28.30 -0.15
C TRP A 142 -7.89 29.73 -0.29
N ASP A 143 -6.66 29.97 0.20
CA ASP A 143 -5.95 31.22 0.02
C ASP A 143 -4.45 30.89 -0.08
N GLU A 144 -3.78 31.41 -1.10
CA GLU A 144 -2.32 31.23 -1.29
C GLU A 144 -1.49 31.75 -0.10
N SER A 145 -2.03 32.64 0.71
CA SER A 145 -1.37 33.15 1.92
C SER A 145 -1.29 32.13 3.07
N TRP A 146 -1.95 30.98 2.95
CA TRP A 146 -1.93 29.93 3.97
C TRP A 146 -0.64 29.11 3.96
N ASP A 147 0.12 29.13 2.87
CA ASP A 147 1.40 28.41 2.74
C ASP A 147 2.43 28.82 3.80
N GLU A 148 2.33 30.03 4.34
CA GLU A 148 3.25 30.55 5.35
C GLU A 148 2.85 30.16 6.81
N GLN A 149 1.64 29.62 7.02
CA GLN A 149 1.09 29.34 8.36
C GLN A 149 0.99 27.85 8.71
N ASP A 150 1.48 26.96 7.85
CA ASP A 150 1.19 25.52 7.90
C ASP A 150 1.90 24.73 9.01
N ASP A 151 2.73 25.37 9.84
CA ASP A 151 3.42 24.69 10.94
C ASP A 151 2.57 24.50 12.21
N ASP A 152 1.37 25.08 12.27
CA ASP A 152 0.48 25.01 13.46
C ASP A 152 -0.84 24.28 13.14
N ALA A 153 -0.85 22.96 13.31
CA ALA A 153 -2.04 22.13 13.13
C ALA A 153 -3.30 22.62 13.92
N PRO A 154 -3.22 23.21 15.12
CA PRO A 154 -4.36 23.82 15.80
C PRO A 154 -4.95 25.02 15.04
N ALA A 155 -4.12 25.89 14.45
CA ALA A 155 -4.59 27.07 13.71
C ALA A 155 -5.44 26.68 12.48
N ALA A 156 -5.21 25.51 11.91
CA ALA A 156 -5.95 24.99 10.77
C ALA A 156 -7.46 24.75 11.07
N PHE A 157 -7.86 24.67 12.34
CA PHE A 157 -9.25 24.50 12.78
C PHE A 157 -9.88 25.77 13.33
N GLU A 158 -9.15 26.86 13.39
CA GLU A 158 -9.64 28.11 13.97
C GLU A 158 -10.34 29.04 12.97
N THR A 159 -10.04 28.88 11.67
CA THR A 159 -10.64 29.70 10.61
C THR A 159 -11.09 28.82 9.46
N LEU A 160 -12.33 28.40 9.50
CA LEU A 160 -12.95 27.53 8.49
C LEU A 160 -14.14 28.24 7.85
N LEU A 161 -14.48 27.88 6.63
CA LEU A 161 -15.72 28.26 5.99
C LEU A 161 -16.78 27.22 6.34
N CYS A 162 -17.84 27.67 7.01
CA CYS A 162 -19.01 26.84 7.30
C CYS A 162 -20.04 27.01 6.20
N VAL A 163 -20.43 25.90 5.60
CA VAL A 163 -21.38 25.85 4.49
C VAL A 163 -22.48 24.83 4.75
N GLU A 164 -23.64 25.06 4.21
CA GLU A 164 -24.80 24.17 4.32
C GLU A 164 -25.27 23.74 2.94
N THR A 165 -25.64 22.48 2.80
CA THR A 165 -26.15 21.95 1.54
C THR A 165 -27.27 20.96 1.79
N ALA A 166 -28.29 20.96 0.94
CA ALA A 166 -29.33 19.96 0.97
C ALA A 166 -28.85 18.63 0.41
N ALA A 167 -29.21 17.53 1.04
CA ALA A 167 -28.99 16.21 0.49
C ALA A 167 -29.74 16.08 -0.85
N GLY A 168 -29.04 15.58 -1.88
CA GLY A 168 -29.64 15.36 -3.20
C GLY A 168 -29.56 16.53 -4.19
N VAL A 169 -29.04 17.68 -3.80
CA VAL A 169 -28.82 18.82 -4.69
C VAL A 169 -27.33 19.00 -4.92
N ALA A 170 -26.87 18.80 -6.15
CA ALA A 170 -25.49 19.08 -6.52
C ALA A 170 -25.32 20.58 -6.81
N THR A 171 -24.37 21.19 -6.11
CA THR A 171 -23.94 22.56 -6.37
C THR A 171 -22.58 22.49 -7.10
N PRO A 172 -22.42 23.14 -8.25
CA PRO A 172 -21.18 23.00 -9.05
C PRO A 172 -19.95 23.48 -8.30
N GLU A 173 -20.04 24.59 -7.60
CA GLU A 173 -18.94 25.16 -6.82
C GLU A 173 -19.44 25.71 -5.50
N LEU A 174 -18.54 25.75 -4.53
CA LEU A 174 -18.78 26.47 -3.29
C LEU A 174 -18.68 27.97 -3.57
N ASP A 175 -19.72 28.73 -3.20
CA ASP A 175 -19.65 30.19 -3.19
C ASP A 175 -19.16 30.68 -1.82
N PRO A 176 -17.93 31.17 -1.70
CA PRO A 176 -17.37 31.65 -0.43
C PRO A 176 -18.20 32.78 0.18
N ALA A 177 -18.95 33.55 -0.65
CA ALA A 177 -19.79 34.64 -0.16
C ALA A 177 -21.02 34.15 0.62
N THR A 178 -21.43 32.90 0.44
CA THR A 178 -22.53 32.27 1.20
C THR A 178 -22.05 31.58 2.48
N ALA A 179 -20.73 31.44 2.67
CA ALA A 179 -20.14 30.79 3.80
C ALA A 179 -19.94 31.76 4.98
N THR A 180 -20.00 31.23 6.19
CA THR A 180 -19.65 31.94 7.42
C THR A 180 -18.34 31.44 7.98
N LEU A 181 -17.54 32.35 8.55
CA LEU A 181 -16.31 31.93 9.27
C LEU A 181 -16.72 31.27 10.58
N ASP A 182 -16.11 30.15 10.89
CA ASP A 182 -16.37 29.37 12.10
C ASP A 182 -15.13 28.61 12.55
N ARG A 183 -15.24 27.92 13.66
CA ARG A 183 -14.21 27.06 14.26
C ARG A 183 -14.71 25.63 14.36
N ALA A 184 -13.79 24.67 14.31
CA ALA A 184 -14.10 23.29 14.60
C ALA A 184 -13.06 22.70 15.57
N THR A 185 -13.47 21.70 16.34
CA THR A 185 -12.55 20.95 17.20
C THR A 185 -11.84 19.88 16.38
N PRO A 186 -10.50 19.80 16.42
CA PRO A 186 -9.77 18.70 15.81
C PRO A 186 -10.25 17.33 16.31
N PRO A 187 -10.30 16.30 15.46
CA PRO A 187 -10.60 14.95 15.90
C PRO A 187 -9.47 14.41 16.78
N ASP A 188 -9.82 13.74 17.89
CA ASP A 188 -8.87 13.01 18.73
C ASP A 188 -8.74 11.56 18.23
N ALA A 189 -7.67 11.29 17.51
CA ALA A 189 -7.41 9.96 16.93
C ALA A 189 -7.11 8.89 18.01
N ASP A 190 -6.48 9.27 19.11
CA ASP A 190 -6.14 8.34 20.20
C ASP A 190 -7.38 7.94 20.99
N ASP A 191 -8.31 8.90 21.23
CA ASP A 191 -9.59 8.59 21.83
C ASP A 191 -10.45 7.68 20.93
N ALA A 192 -10.49 7.95 19.63
CA ALA A 192 -11.22 7.13 18.68
C ALA A 192 -10.72 5.67 18.66
N ALA A 193 -9.42 5.46 18.68
CA ALA A 193 -8.82 4.13 18.73
C ALA A 193 -9.16 3.38 20.02
N ARG A 194 -9.09 4.06 21.17
CA ARG A 194 -9.45 3.51 22.47
C ARG A 194 -10.93 3.13 22.54
N ARG A 195 -11.81 4.00 22.11
CA ARG A 195 -13.26 3.74 22.05
C ARG A 195 -13.60 2.56 21.13
N LEU A 196 -12.88 2.40 20.03
CA LEU A 196 -13.06 1.24 19.15
C LEU A 196 -12.62 -0.06 19.84
N ALA A 197 -11.49 -0.05 20.55
CA ALA A 197 -11.04 -1.20 21.33
C ALA A 197 -12.09 -1.61 22.38
N ASP A 198 -12.58 -0.65 23.15
CA ASP A 198 -13.63 -0.87 24.16
C ASP A 198 -14.92 -1.41 23.52
N TRP A 199 -15.31 -0.86 22.38
CA TRP A 199 -16.51 -1.29 21.67
C TRP A 199 -16.39 -2.73 21.13
N LEU A 200 -15.18 -3.14 20.70
CA LEU A 200 -14.89 -4.49 20.25
C LEU A 200 -14.66 -5.47 21.41
N GLY A 201 -14.52 -4.99 22.65
CA GLY A 201 -14.17 -5.79 23.81
C GLY A 201 -12.73 -6.33 23.75
N LEU A 202 -11.82 -5.60 23.12
CA LEU A 202 -10.42 -5.98 23.00
C LEU A 202 -9.58 -5.23 24.03
N PRO A 203 -8.67 -5.93 24.74
CA PRO A 203 -7.76 -5.30 25.71
C PRO A 203 -6.74 -4.36 25.06
N ASP A 204 -6.45 -4.60 23.81
CA ASP A 204 -5.62 -3.78 22.93
C ASP A 204 -6.23 -3.87 21.53
N LEU A 205 -6.19 -2.77 20.81
CA LEU A 205 -6.41 -2.79 19.37
C LEU A 205 -5.27 -3.54 18.68
N GLY A 206 -5.00 -4.75 19.04
CA GLY A 206 -4.18 -5.67 18.27
C GLY A 206 -4.74 -5.79 16.85
N LEU A 207 -5.07 -4.64 16.26
CA LEU A 207 -5.44 -4.45 14.88
C LEU A 207 -4.29 -5.01 14.10
N ARG A 208 -4.48 -6.25 13.71
CA ARG A 208 -3.58 -6.90 12.79
C ARG A 208 -3.54 -6.02 11.57
N GLY A 209 -2.42 -5.37 11.42
CA GLY A 209 -2.15 -4.59 10.25
C GLY A 209 -2.01 -5.49 9.04
N ALA A 210 -1.76 -4.87 7.92
CA ALA A 210 -1.54 -5.54 6.66
C ALA A 210 -0.44 -6.61 6.75
N ILE A 211 -0.64 -7.71 6.07
CA ILE A 211 0.44 -8.67 5.79
C ILE A 211 1.31 -8.08 4.69
N TRP A 212 2.47 -7.59 5.06
CA TRP A 212 3.36 -6.88 4.15
C TRP A 212 4.13 -7.81 3.23
N ASP A 213 4.52 -8.98 3.73
CA ASP A 213 5.22 -9.97 2.95
C ASP A 213 5.00 -11.38 3.49
N LEU A 214 5.18 -12.37 2.61
CA LEU A 214 5.02 -13.80 2.88
C LEU A 214 6.15 -14.59 2.23
N ALA A 215 6.59 -15.64 2.91
CA ALA A 215 7.47 -16.64 2.32
C ALA A 215 7.12 -18.05 2.80
N TRP A 216 7.29 -19.03 1.93
CA TRP A 216 7.28 -20.44 2.32
C TRP A 216 8.64 -20.80 2.92
N LEU A 217 8.64 -21.34 4.13
CA LEU A 217 9.82 -21.91 4.77
C LEU A 217 10.05 -23.36 4.30
N ASP A 218 8.96 -24.07 4.15
CA ASP A 218 8.89 -25.44 3.61
C ASP A 218 7.49 -25.72 3.06
N ALA A 219 7.18 -26.99 2.75
CA ALA A 219 5.88 -27.38 2.20
C ALA A 219 4.70 -27.07 3.13
N ASP A 220 4.90 -26.98 4.43
CA ASP A 220 3.83 -26.91 5.43
C ASP A 220 3.90 -25.67 6.32
N THR A 221 4.93 -24.84 6.15
CA THR A 221 5.18 -23.67 7.01
C THR A 221 5.32 -22.39 6.21
N LEU A 222 4.63 -21.36 6.65
CA LEU A 222 4.70 -19.99 6.13
C LEU A 222 5.32 -19.04 7.14
N ALA A 223 6.12 -18.12 6.66
CA ALA A 223 6.56 -16.92 7.36
C ALA A 223 5.76 -15.72 6.87
N ALA A 224 5.37 -14.83 7.77
CA ALA A 224 4.62 -13.62 7.48
C ALA A 224 5.17 -12.44 8.28
N VAL A 225 5.32 -11.29 7.64
CA VAL A 225 5.60 -10.01 8.30
C VAL A 225 4.37 -9.12 8.25
N HIS A 226 4.07 -8.46 9.35
CA HIS A 226 2.92 -7.57 9.47
C HIS A 226 3.19 -6.45 10.50
N ASP A 227 2.24 -5.50 10.63
CA ASP A 227 2.43 -4.30 11.46
C ASP A 227 2.75 -4.55 12.93
N ASN A 228 2.38 -5.71 13.48
CA ASN A 228 2.41 -5.96 14.93
C ASN A 228 3.54 -6.90 15.36
N CYS A 229 4.37 -7.38 14.46
CA CYS A 229 5.51 -8.24 14.81
C CYS A 229 6.64 -8.14 13.79
N LEU A 230 7.80 -8.65 14.14
CA LEU A 230 8.92 -8.82 13.20
C LEU A 230 8.65 -9.99 12.25
N LEU A 231 8.18 -11.10 12.76
CA LEU A 231 7.88 -12.32 12.00
C LEU A 231 6.93 -13.22 12.75
N ASP A 232 5.87 -13.66 12.09
CA ASP A 232 5.04 -14.79 12.51
C ASP A 232 5.35 -16.00 11.63
N ARG A 233 5.35 -17.20 12.24
CA ARG A 233 5.40 -18.47 11.51
C ARG A 233 4.10 -19.23 11.70
N TYR A 234 3.51 -19.65 10.60
CA TYR A 234 2.23 -20.37 10.58
C TYR A 234 2.38 -21.73 9.92
N ARG A 235 1.69 -22.73 10.45
CA ARG A 235 1.42 -23.94 9.71
C ARG A 235 0.30 -23.72 8.70
N VAL A 236 0.27 -24.48 7.63
CA VAL A 236 -0.74 -24.34 6.54
C VAL A 236 -2.18 -24.53 6.99
N ASP A 237 -2.43 -25.10 8.16
CA ASP A 237 -3.76 -25.19 8.77
C ASP A 237 -4.13 -23.94 9.60
N GLY A 238 -3.26 -22.94 9.62
CA GLY A 238 -3.46 -21.68 10.34
C GLY A 238 -2.93 -21.62 11.77
N ALA A 239 -2.36 -22.71 12.29
CA ALA A 239 -1.78 -22.70 13.61
C ALA A 239 -0.54 -21.79 13.66
N LEU A 240 -0.53 -20.84 14.57
CA LEU A 240 0.65 -20.03 14.88
C LEU A 240 1.68 -20.91 15.58
N LEU A 241 2.84 -21.09 14.95
CA LEU A 241 3.95 -21.89 15.46
C LEU A 241 4.90 -21.07 16.33
N ALA A 242 5.16 -19.82 15.92
CA ALA A 242 6.02 -18.90 16.66
C ALA A 242 5.69 -17.46 16.26
N ARG A 243 5.88 -16.55 17.21
CA ARG A 243 5.87 -15.11 17.01
C ARG A 243 7.19 -14.52 17.50
N HIS A 244 7.77 -13.68 16.67
CA HIS A 244 8.96 -12.90 17.02
C HIS A 244 8.57 -11.44 17.09
N ASP A 245 8.56 -10.91 18.31
CA ASP A 245 8.26 -9.52 18.61
C ASP A 245 9.54 -8.72 18.87
N GLY A 246 9.40 -7.41 18.91
CA GLY A 246 10.43 -6.50 19.39
C GLY A 246 11.16 -5.70 18.33
N GLY A 247 11.61 -4.52 18.73
CA GLY A 247 12.56 -3.70 18.00
C GLY A 247 12.15 -3.12 16.66
N GLY A 248 10.86 -3.12 16.30
CA GLY A 248 10.39 -2.56 15.03
C GLY A 248 9.30 -3.37 14.34
N ARG A 249 9.10 -3.07 13.06
CA ARG A 249 8.09 -3.74 12.21
C ARG A 249 8.78 -4.50 11.09
N GLY A 250 8.37 -5.74 10.86
CA GLY A 250 8.78 -6.48 9.68
C GLY A 250 8.25 -5.80 8.40
N ALA A 251 9.14 -5.60 7.44
CA ALA A 251 8.83 -4.92 6.18
C ALA A 251 8.88 -5.87 4.98
N GLU A 252 9.89 -6.74 4.93
CA GLU A 252 10.15 -7.65 3.82
C GLU A 252 10.76 -8.95 4.33
N ILE A 253 10.51 -10.02 3.60
CA ILE A 253 11.19 -11.30 3.77
C ILE A 253 12.07 -11.51 2.55
N LEU A 254 13.38 -11.62 2.78
CA LEU A 254 14.37 -11.82 1.73
C LEU A 254 14.66 -13.33 1.64
N PRO A 255 14.44 -13.95 0.47
CA PRO A 255 14.56 -15.41 0.31
C PRO A 255 16.03 -15.85 0.23
N THR A 256 16.72 -15.77 1.35
CA THR A 256 18.11 -16.21 1.53
C THR A 256 18.17 -17.47 2.39
N THR A 257 19.34 -18.06 2.53
CA THR A 257 19.60 -19.16 3.45
C THR A 257 20.76 -18.77 4.37
N PRO A 258 20.52 -18.46 5.67
CA PRO A 258 19.22 -18.44 6.36
C PRO A 258 18.27 -17.35 5.82
N LEU A 259 16.96 -17.54 6.03
CA LEU A 259 15.97 -16.51 5.67
C LEU A 259 16.28 -15.21 6.42
N VAL A 260 16.21 -14.09 5.71
CA VAL A 260 16.43 -12.77 6.30
C VAL A 260 15.13 -11.97 6.34
N VAL A 261 14.85 -11.38 7.48
CA VAL A 261 13.77 -10.41 7.68
C VAL A 261 14.37 -9.02 7.72
N HIS A 262 13.92 -8.15 6.83
CA HIS A 262 14.18 -6.73 6.91
C HIS A 262 13.08 -6.07 7.75
N ALA A 263 13.48 -5.28 8.72
CA ALA A 263 12.59 -4.53 9.59
C ALA A 263 12.98 -3.05 9.65
N ILE A 264 11.98 -2.23 9.93
CA ILE A 264 12.15 -0.80 10.20
C ILE A 264 12.16 -0.62 11.72
N ALA A 265 13.20 -0.01 12.25
CA ALA A 265 13.31 0.29 13.66
C ALA A 265 12.17 1.22 14.13
N PRO A 266 11.79 1.18 15.41
CA PRO A 266 10.85 2.15 15.96
C PRO A 266 11.32 3.58 15.69
N PRO A 267 10.39 4.54 15.56
CA PRO A 267 10.75 5.94 15.41
C PRO A 267 11.58 6.42 16.60
N ASP A 268 12.70 7.07 16.30
CA ASP A 268 13.43 7.83 17.32
C ASP A 268 12.66 9.15 17.57
N PRO A 269 12.17 9.39 18.81
CA PRO A 269 11.47 10.64 19.13
C PRO A 269 12.32 11.89 18.90
N ALA A 270 13.66 11.77 19.00
CA ALA A 270 14.59 12.87 18.77
C ALA A 270 14.89 13.13 17.28
N ALA A 271 14.58 12.16 16.41
CA ALA A 271 14.86 12.23 14.98
C ALA A 271 13.56 12.02 14.17
N ARG A 272 12.72 13.05 14.11
CA ARG A 272 11.33 13.06 13.63
C ARG A 272 11.07 12.30 12.33
N PHE A 273 12.05 12.19 11.43
CA PHE A 273 11.91 11.54 10.12
C PHE A 273 12.89 10.39 9.88
N ARG A 274 13.74 10.07 10.86
CA ARG A 274 14.74 9.02 10.71
C ARG A 274 14.10 7.66 11.04
N ARG A 275 14.32 6.71 10.15
CA ARG A 275 13.95 5.32 10.32
C ARG A 275 15.15 4.48 9.96
N ASP A 276 15.69 3.76 10.91
CA ASP A 276 16.81 2.87 10.68
C ASP A 276 16.32 1.50 10.22
N SER A 277 17.11 0.84 9.40
CA SER A 277 16.83 -0.50 8.90
C SER A 277 17.60 -1.54 9.69
N ARG A 278 16.94 -2.67 9.97
CA ARG A 278 17.54 -3.82 10.65
C ARG A 278 17.33 -5.08 9.83
N LEU A 279 18.37 -5.90 9.76
CA LEU A 279 18.28 -7.23 9.18
C LEU A 279 18.39 -8.27 10.28
N TYR A 280 17.48 -9.22 10.26
CA TYR A 280 17.43 -10.36 11.16
C TYR A 280 17.55 -11.64 10.35
N ALA A 281 18.40 -12.57 10.79
CA ALA A 281 18.46 -13.91 10.20
C ALA A 281 17.65 -14.90 11.04
N LEU A 282 16.81 -15.70 10.39
CA LEU A 282 16.08 -16.79 11.01
C LEU A 282 16.96 -18.04 11.01
N ARG A 283 17.47 -18.43 12.18
CA ARG A 283 18.32 -19.60 12.39
C ARG A 283 17.74 -20.46 13.51
N ASP A 284 17.61 -21.75 13.28
CA ASP A 284 17.11 -22.71 14.28
C ASP A 284 15.78 -22.28 14.93
N GLY A 285 14.96 -21.54 14.17
CA GLY A 285 13.68 -21.03 14.63
C GLY A 285 13.72 -19.69 15.35
N GLU A 286 14.89 -19.11 15.58
CA GLU A 286 15.08 -17.82 16.26
C GLU A 286 15.54 -16.72 15.31
N LEU A 287 15.07 -15.48 15.54
CA LEU A 287 15.53 -14.28 14.86
C LEU A 287 16.71 -13.66 15.61
N THR A 288 17.83 -13.53 14.93
CA THR A 288 19.00 -12.84 15.46
C THR A 288 19.33 -11.62 14.62
N THR A 289 19.58 -10.47 15.26
CA THR A 289 20.04 -9.26 14.54
C THR A 289 21.40 -9.55 13.92
N VAL A 290 21.49 -9.36 12.61
CA VAL A 290 22.75 -9.56 11.87
C VAL A 290 23.32 -8.25 11.36
N ARG A 291 22.49 -7.22 11.23
CA ARG A 291 22.93 -5.92 10.74
C ARG A 291 21.96 -4.80 11.11
N GLU A 292 22.52 -3.62 11.37
CA GLU A 292 21.80 -2.37 11.50
C GLU A 292 22.39 -1.36 10.52
N GLU A 293 21.52 -0.63 9.82
CA GLU A 293 21.88 0.42 8.88
C GLU A 293 21.27 1.76 9.30
N ASP A 294 22.09 2.80 9.26
CA ASP A 294 21.68 4.16 9.52
C ASP A 294 20.81 4.69 8.36
N GLY A 295 19.54 4.82 8.60
CA GLY A 295 18.54 5.26 7.64
C GLY A 295 17.70 4.14 7.04
N GLN A 296 16.74 4.56 6.24
CA GLN A 296 15.80 3.64 5.62
C GLN A 296 16.39 3.04 4.35
N TYR A 297 16.37 1.72 4.29
CA TYR A 297 16.80 0.94 3.12
C TYR A 297 15.66 0.14 2.55
N THR A 298 15.83 -0.24 1.29
CA THR A 298 15.06 -1.27 0.60
C THR A 298 16.03 -2.33 0.14
N PHE A 299 15.73 -3.60 0.39
CA PHE A 299 16.63 -4.69 0.05
C PHE A 299 16.03 -5.59 -1.04
N CYS A 300 16.89 -6.20 -1.84
CA CYS A 300 16.56 -7.36 -2.67
C CYS A 300 17.65 -8.41 -2.54
N ALA A 301 17.26 -9.68 -2.78
CA ALA A 301 18.11 -10.85 -2.62
C ALA A 301 18.31 -11.55 -3.95
N SER A 302 19.55 -11.96 -4.25
CA SER A 302 19.84 -12.93 -5.32
C SER A 302 19.68 -14.37 -4.84
N ALA A 303 19.58 -15.29 -5.78
CA ALA A 303 19.42 -16.72 -5.50
C ALA A 303 20.62 -17.33 -4.74
N ASP A 304 21.79 -16.74 -4.85
CA ASP A 304 23.00 -17.15 -4.11
C ASP A 304 23.13 -16.48 -2.73
N GLY A 305 22.13 -15.73 -2.29
CA GLY A 305 22.03 -15.15 -0.95
C GLY A 305 22.69 -13.78 -0.76
N ARG A 306 23.24 -13.17 -1.83
CA ARG A 306 23.71 -11.78 -1.75
C ARG A 306 22.53 -10.83 -1.62
N LEU A 307 22.73 -9.70 -0.92
CA LEU A 307 21.74 -8.65 -0.80
C LEU A 307 22.24 -7.33 -1.37
N LEU A 308 21.34 -6.61 -2.05
CA LEU A 308 21.54 -5.23 -2.42
C LEU A 308 20.57 -4.37 -1.61
N GLY A 309 21.11 -3.50 -0.76
CA GLY A 309 20.36 -2.48 -0.03
C GLY A 309 20.48 -1.12 -0.73
N ARG A 310 19.34 -0.53 -1.08
CA ARG A 310 19.24 0.83 -1.61
C ARG A 310 18.80 1.76 -0.50
N ARG A 311 19.61 2.79 -0.21
CA ARG A 311 19.28 3.79 0.80
C ARG A 311 18.28 4.80 0.25
N ASP A 312 17.17 4.98 0.96
CA ASP A 312 16.21 6.04 0.66
C ASP A 312 16.84 7.40 1.01
N ARG A 313 16.84 8.33 0.08
CA ARG A 313 17.45 9.65 0.23
C ARG A 313 16.38 10.69 0.48
N VAL A 314 16.06 10.89 1.74
CA VAL A 314 15.23 12.02 2.18
C VAL A 314 15.96 13.36 2.03
N ASP A 315 17.31 13.34 1.97
CA ASP A 315 18.13 14.56 1.83
C ASP A 315 19.02 14.49 0.58
N ALA A 316 18.59 15.15 -0.48
CA ALA A 316 19.33 15.28 -1.74
C ALA A 316 20.73 15.93 -1.59
N ARG A 317 21.03 16.54 -0.44
CA ARG A 317 22.32 17.20 -0.17
C ARG A 317 23.41 16.22 0.27
N ARG A 318 23.05 15.03 0.72
CA ARG A 318 24.01 13.99 1.12
C ARG A 318 24.35 13.09 -0.08
N ARG A 319 25.37 13.49 -0.84
CA ARG A 319 25.88 12.78 -2.02
C ARG A 319 26.79 11.58 -1.73
N ALA A 320 26.86 11.09 -0.51
CA ALA A 320 27.73 9.95 -0.19
C ALA A 320 27.12 8.64 -0.74
N ALA A 321 27.97 7.76 -1.25
CA ALA A 321 27.60 6.38 -1.58
C ALA A 321 26.90 5.74 -0.38
N GLY A 322 25.62 5.41 -0.53
CA GLY A 322 24.78 4.92 0.55
C GLY A 322 24.22 3.55 0.30
N ASP A 323 24.29 3.06 -0.94
CA ASP A 323 23.83 1.72 -1.30
C ASP A 323 24.83 0.68 -0.80
N VAL A 324 24.36 -0.49 -0.38
CA VAL A 324 25.20 -1.52 0.22
C VAL A 324 25.03 -2.86 -0.52
N LEU A 325 26.15 -3.48 -0.85
CA LEU A 325 26.21 -4.85 -1.32
C LEU A 325 26.68 -5.73 -0.16
N LEU A 326 25.85 -6.69 0.22
CA LEU A 326 26.19 -7.71 1.22
C LEU A 326 26.44 -9.04 0.51
N ASP A 327 27.42 -9.78 0.99
CA ASP A 327 27.65 -11.15 0.55
C ASP A 327 26.64 -12.15 1.17
N ALA A 328 26.72 -13.41 0.80
CA ALA A 328 25.83 -14.43 1.31
C ALA A 328 25.96 -14.71 2.83
N THR A 329 27.00 -14.19 3.47
CA THR A 329 27.18 -14.24 4.92
C THR A 329 26.58 -13.02 5.63
N LEU A 330 26.02 -12.08 4.86
CA LEU A 330 25.48 -10.80 5.27
C LEU A 330 26.56 -9.78 5.72
N ALA A 331 27.81 -10.07 5.43
CA ALA A 331 28.90 -9.12 5.62
C ALA A 331 28.89 -8.08 4.49
N GLU A 332 29.33 -6.85 4.81
CA GLU A 332 29.46 -5.81 3.82
C GLU A 332 30.60 -6.13 2.84
N ALA A 333 30.24 -6.46 1.61
CA ALA A 333 31.20 -6.66 0.53
C ALA A 333 31.65 -5.32 -0.05
N ARG A 334 30.74 -4.35 -0.21
CA ARG A 334 31.04 -3.03 -0.79
C ARG A 334 29.95 -1.99 -0.54
N ARG A 335 30.35 -0.72 -0.46
CA ARG A 335 29.46 0.44 -0.65
C ARG A 335 29.41 0.83 -2.11
N LEU A 336 28.20 1.13 -2.60
CA LEU A 336 27.92 1.46 -3.99
C LEU A 336 27.23 2.81 -4.09
N ASP A 337 27.32 3.42 -5.27
CA ASP A 337 26.52 4.57 -5.66
C ASP A 337 25.73 4.22 -6.93
N LEU A 338 24.47 3.84 -6.75
CA LEU A 338 23.54 3.57 -7.85
C LEU A 338 22.76 4.85 -8.26
N GLY A 339 23.18 6.01 -7.80
CA GLY A 339 22.53 7.27 -8.04
C GLY A 339 21.41 7.57 -7.05
N HIS A 340 20.70 8.66 -7.30
CA HIS A 340 19.62 9.10 -6.43
C HIS A 340 18.49 8.06 -6.40
N TYR A 341 17.97 7.79 -5.19
CA TYR A 341 16.84 6.93 -4.94
C TYR A 341 15.91 7.62 -3.96
N ASP A 342 14.66 7.77 -4.32
CA ASP A 342 13.62 8.33 -3.46
C ASP A 342 12.42 7.38 -3.34
N CYS A 343 11.51 7.69 -2.42
CA CYS A 343 10.32 6.88 -2.18
C CYS A 343 9.32 6.85 -3.35
N PHE A 344 9.52 7.70 -4.36
CA PHE A 344 8.61 7.79 -5.50
C PHE A 344 9.01 6.93 -6.69
N ASN A 345 10.27 6.48 -6.75
CA ASN A 345 10.75 5.77 -7.92
C ASN A 345 11.92 4.83 -7.61
N HIS A 346 12.19 3.89 -8.51
CA HIS A 346 13.41 3.08 -8.59
C HIS A 346 13.48 1.79 -7.79
N TYR A 347 12.36 1.31 -7.25
CA TYR A 347 12.35 -0.01 -6.61
C TYR A 347 11.53 -1.00 -7.42
N ILE A 348 12.18 -2.03 -7.93
CA ILE A 348 11.52 -3.12 -8.67
C ILE A 348 11.41 -4.43 -7.90
N GLY A 349 12.13 -4.59 -6.79
CA GLY A 349 12.01 -5.73 -5.87
C GLY A 349 12.13 -7.10 -6.52
N ILE A 350 13.14 -7.32 -7.35
CA ILE A 350 13.38 -8.62 -7.97
C ILE A 350 14.17 -9.48 -6.99
N ASN A 351 13.51 -10.47 -6.41
CA ASN A 351 14.11 -11.42 -5.48
C ASN A 351 14.30 -12.79 -6.12
N GLY A 352 15.28 -13.55 -5.64
CA GLY A 352 15.53 -14.94 -6.07
C GLY A 352 16.08 -15.09 -7.49
N ALA A 353 16.47 -14.01 -8.15
CA ALA A 353 17.15 -14.05 -9.42
C ALA A 353 18.62 -14.45 -9.26
N PRO A 354 19.29 -14.99 -10.31
CA PRO A 354 20.72 -15.32 -10.25
C PRO A 354 21.61 -14.11 -9.94
N ASP A 355 21.16 -12.92 -10.36
CA ASP A 355 21.85 -11.65 -10.16
C ASP A 355 21.00 -10.67 -9.35
N LEU A 356 21.64 -9.65 -8.82
CA LEU A 356 20.96 -8.50 -8.22
C LEU A 356 20.64 -7.45 -9.29
N PHE A 357 19.43 -6.89 -9.24
CA PHE A 357 18.99 -5.87 -10.18
C PHE A 357 18.61 -4.58 -9.47
N ALA A 358 18.87 -3.45 -10.15
CA ALA A 358 18.48 -2.12 -9.69
C ALA A 358 18.05 -1.27 -10.87
N LEU A 359 17.31 -0.21 -10.58
CA LEU A 359 17.08 0.87 -11.53
C LEU A 359 18.07 2.01 -11.26
N GLN A 360 18.67 2.52 -12.33
CA GLN A 360 19.56 3.68 -12.26
C GLN A 360 19.10 4.74 -13.27
N GLY A 361 18.82 5.93 -12.76
CA GLY A 361 18.53 7.08 -13.60
C GLY A 361 19.78 7.87 -13.98
N THR A 362 19.59 8.95 -14.72
CA THR A 362 20.66 9.88 -15.11
C THR A 362 20.75 11.00 -14.07
N PRO A 363 21.88 11.19 -13.38
CA PRO A 363 22.05 12.32 -12.48
C PRO A 363 21.91 13.67 -13.20
N PRO A 364 21.40 14.74 -12.56
CA PRO A 364 20.96 14.76 -11.15
C PRO A 364 19.57 14.14 -10.92
N ASP A 365 18.77 13.97 -11.96
CA ASP A 365 17.38 13.56 -11.86
C ASP A 365 17.27 12.05 -12.06
N SER A 366 17.02 11.37 -10.97
CA SER A 366 16.95 9.90 -10.93
C SER A 366 15.81 9.29 -11.72
N HIS A 367 14.78 10.08 -12.06
CA HIS A 367 13.61 9.62 -12.82
C HIS A 367 13.79 9.70 -14.33
N GLU A 368 14.83 10.40 -14.82
CA GLU A 368 15.12 10.47 -16.24
C GLU A 368 16.11 9.41 -16.69
N GLY A 369 15.97 8.95 -17.94
CA GLY A 369 16.91 8.03 -18.56
C GLY A 369 17.15 6.74 -17.77
N LYS A 370 16.13 6.22 -17.09
CA LYS A 370 16.26 5.01 -16.27
C LYS A 370 16.67 3.79 -17.06
N HIS A 371 17.61 3.04 -16.50
CA HIS A 371 18.07 1.76 -17.02
C HIS A 371 17.85 0.66 -15.99
N LEU A 372 17.52 -0.54 -16.46
CA LEU A 372 17.73 -1.74 -15.67
C LEU A 372 19.23 -2.01 -15.61
N CYS A 373 19.74 -2.20 -14.41
CA CYS A 373 21.14 -2.49 -14.16
C CYS A 373 21.28 -3.84 -13.46
N ARG A 374 22.35 -4.56 -13.77
CA ARG A 374 22.82 -5.71 -13.02
C ARG A 374 23.95 -5.28 -12.10
N VAL A 375 23.89 -5.73 -10.84
CA VAL A 375 24.94 -5.51 -9.85
C VAL A 375 25.68 -6.82 -9.63
N HIS A 376 26.94 -6.85 -10.04
CA HIS A 376 27.80 -8.03 -9.93
C HIS A 376 28.34 -8.19 -8.50
N ALA A 377 28.83 -9.39 -8.18
CA ALA A 377 29.39 -9.69 -6.85
C ALA A 377 30.59 -8.80 -6.48
N ASP A 378 31.36 -8.36 -7.47
CA ASP A 378 32.49 -7.44 -7.30
C ASP A 378 32.06 -5.96 -7.15
N GLY A 379 30.76 -5.68 -7.18
CA GLY A 379 30.18 -4.35 -7.10
C GLY A 379 30.17 -3.58 -8.42
N ARG A 380 30.60 -4.19 -9.53
CA ARG A 380 30.50 -3.59 -10.86
C ARG A 380 29.04 -3.48 -11.28
N ILE A 381 28.66 -2.31 -11.78
CA ILE A 381 27.31 -2.01 -12.26
C ILE A 381 27.31 -2.11 -13.78
N GLU A 382 26.47 -2.97 -14.33
CA GLU A 382 26.27 -3.15 -15.77
C GLU A 382 24.90 -2.62 -16.16
N ARG A 383 24.85 -1.58 -16.99
CA ARG A 383 23.59 -1.11 -17.58
C ARG A 383 23.16 -2.05 -18.69
N LEU A 384 21.97 -2.64 -18.55
CA LEU A 384 21.45 -3.63 -19.51
C LEU A 384 20.68 -2.92 -20.64
N TRP A 385 19.61 -2.23 -20.31
CA TRP A 385 18.78 -1.54 -21.30
C TRP A 385 17.94 -0.44 -20.63
N PRO A 386 17.56 0.60 -21.42
CA PRO A 386 16.75 1.71 -20.92
C PRO A 386 15.28 1.29 -20.73
N LEU A 387 14.63 1.89 -19.74
CA LEU A 387 13.19 1.81 -19.58
C LEU A 387 12.53 2.80 -20.52
N LEU A 388 11.80 2.27 -21.50
CA LEU A 388 11.11 3.07 -22.51
C LEU A 388 9.61 2.82 -22.46
N LYS A 389 8.83 3.84 -22.83
CA LYS A 389 7.41 3.71 -23.15
C LYS A 389 7.21 2.92 -24.43
N PRO A 390 5.98 2.48 -24.74
CA PRO A 390 5.70 1.77 -26.00
C PRO A 390 6.07 2.56 -27.27
N ASP A 391 6.06 3.88 -27.22
CA ASP A 391 6.45 4.78 -28.32
C ASP A 391 7.96 4.97 -28.46
N GLY A 392 8.78 4.30 -27.61
CA GLY A 392 10.23 4.41 -27.62
C GLY A 392 10.79 5.62 -26.88
N THR A 393 9.94 6.48 -26.31
CA THR A 393 10.40 7.62 -25.50
C THR A 393 10.80 7.17 -24.09
N PRO A 394 11.67 7.92 -23.37
CA PRO A 394 12.04 7.59 -22.00
C PRO A 394 10.83 7.51 -21.06
N ALA A 395 10.84 6.52 -20.17
CA ALA A 395 9.77 6.32 -19.19
C ALA A 395 9.97 7.19 -17.92
N SER A 396 10.29 8.47 -18.11
CA SER A 396 10.66 9.41 -17.03
C SER A 396 9.60 9.54 -15.94
N HIS A 397 8.33 9.49 -16.31
CA HIS A 397 7.22 9.58 -15.35
C HIS A 397 6.61 8.22 -14.98
N ALA A 398 7.31 7.11 -15.26
CA ALA A 398 6.91 5.81 -14.80
C ALA A 398 7.51 5.53 -13.43
N MET A 399 6.71 4.96 -12.54
CA MET A 399 7.11 4.56 -11.20
C MET A 399 6.99 3.03 -11.14
N GLU A 400 8.10 2.35 -11.24
CA GLU A 400 8.17 0.91 -11.11
C GLU A 400 7.97 0.54 -9.63
N CYS A 401 7.11 -0.42 -9.36
CA CYS A 401 6.73 -0.76 -7.98
C CYS A 401 7.16 -2.17 -7.59
N ARG A 402 7.12 -3.11 -8.54
CA ARG A 402 7.38 -4.52 -8.31
C ARG A 402 8.03 -5.14 -9.52
N GLY A 403 8.84 -6.18 -9.27
CA GLY A 403 9.43 -6.98 -10.31
C GLY A 403 9.55 -8.45 -9.91
N ALA A 404 9.70 -9.30 -10.92
CA ALA A 404 9.98 -10.72 -10.74
C ALA A 404 10.93 -11.19 -11.86
N TYR A 405 11.81 -12.12 -11.52
CA TYR A 405 12.64 -12.82 -12.48
C TYR A 405 11.88 -14.01 -13.06
N ILE A 406 12.11 -14.29 -14.32
CA ILE A 406 11.58 -15.45 -15.02
C ILE A 406 12.65 -16.06 -15.91
N ASP A 407 12.74 -17.39 -15.88
CA ASP A 407 13.57 -18.16 -16.82
C ASP A 407 12.74 -19.34 -17.32
N ASP A 408 12.47 -19.34 -18.62
CA ASP A 408 11.63 -20.35 -19.27
C ASP A 408 12.13 -20.61 -20.71
N ALA A 409 11.32 -21.30 -21.50
CA ALA A 409 11.66 -21.63 -22.89
C ALA A 409 11.95 -20.39 -23.77
N LEU A 410 11.51 -19.18 -23.37
CA LEU A 410 11.83 -17.92 -24.04
C LEU A 410 13.15 -17.31 -23.54
N GLY A 411 13.81 -17.95 -22.59
CA GLY A 411 15.01 -17.50 -21.91
C GLY A 411 14.74 -16.52 -20.77
N ALA A 412 15.83 -16.11 -20.12
CA ALA A 412 15.81 -15.21 -18.99
C ALA A 412 15.14 -13.87 -19.31
N GLY A 413 14.29 -13.43 -18.40
CA GLY A 413 13.54 -12.19 -18.51
C GLY A 413 13.15 -11.61 -17.16
N VAL A 414 12.57 -10.43 -17.21
CA VAL A 414 11.99 -9.75 -16.03
C VAL A 414 10.57 -9.33 -16.33
N VAL A 415 9.72 -9.49 -15.34
CA VAL A 415 8.37 -8.89 -15.29
C VAL A 415 8.47 -7.66 -14.40
N ILE A 416 8.02 -6.53 -14.90
CA ILE A 416 8.01 -5.27 -14.14
C ILE A 416 6.60 -4.70 -14.17
N ALA A 417 6.11 -4.29 -13.01
CA ALA A 417 4.86 -3.57 -12.88
C ALA A 417 5.05 -2.25 -12.15
N GLY A 418 4.23 -1.28 -12.52
CA GLY A 418 4.29 0.05 -11.99
C GLY A 418 3.07 0.88 -12.35
N LYS A 419 3.22 2.19 -12.23
CA LYS A 419 2.23 3.19 -12.62
C LYS A 419 2.88 4.35 -13.34
N HIS A 420 2.09 5.08 -14.13
CA HIS A 420 2.49 6.37 -14.65
C HIS A 420 2.08 7.45 -13.65
N TYR A 421 3.02 8.29 -13.26
CA TYR A 421 2.72 9.51 -12.55
C TYR A 421 2.09 10.51 -13.53
N SER A 422 0.91 11.00 -13.20
CA SER A 422 0.26 12.06 -13.95
C SER A 422 -0.19 13.13 -12.97
N PRO A 423 0.21 14.38 -13.16
CA PRO A 423 -0.24 15.50 -12.32
C PRO A 423 -1.71 15.85 -12.54
N THR A 424 -2.37 15.31 -13.57
CA THR A 424 -3.77 15.60 -13.84
C THR A 424 -4.71 14.73 -13.01
N VAL A 425 -5.60 15.38 -12.26
CA VAL A 425 -6.68 14.74 -11.51
C VAL A 425 -7.53 13.85 -12.45
N GLY A 426 -7.80 12.63 -12.02
CA GLY A 426 -8.61 11.67 -12.79
C GLY A 426 -7.82 10.66 -13.64
N ASN A 427 -6.58 10.95 -14.02
CA ASN A 427 -5.72 10.02 -14.75
C ASN A 427 -4.47 9.58 -13.94
N LYS A 428 -4.47 9.88 -12.66
CA LYS A 428 -3.29 9.83 -11.78
C LYS A 428 -2.55 8.50 -11.74
N TYR A 429 -3.21 7.38 -12.03
CA TYR A 429 -2.64 6.08 -11.66
C TYR A 429 -2.95 4.97 -12.65
N ARG A 430 -2.80 5.23 -13.94
CA ARG A 430 -2.79 4.13 -14.91
C ARG A 430 -1.56 3.28 -14.66
N GLY A 431 -1.79 2.05 -14.27
CA GLY A 431 -0.73 1.09 -14.06
C GLY A 431 -0.35 0.35 -15.34
N PHE A 432 0.76 -0.33 -15.26
CA PHE A 432 1.25 -1.21 -16.30
C PHE A 432 1.90 -2.45 -15.70
N ILE A 433 1.90 -3.54 -16.46
CA ILE A 433 2.73 -4.72 -16.24
C ILE A 433 3.25 -5.20 -17.59
N TYR A 434 4.53 -5.56 -17.66
CA TYR A 434 5.14 -6.07 -18.89
C TYR A 434 6.24 -7.08 -18.59
N ARG A 435 6.52 -7.94 -19.57
CA ARG A 435 7.67 -8.82 -19.60
C ARG A 435 8.66 -8.36 -20.67
N LYS A 436 9.96 -8.30 -20.31
CA LYS A 436 11.05 -8.06 -21.24
C LYS A 436 12.12 -9.14 -21.13
N SER A 437 12.78 -9.45 -22.24
CA SER A 437 13.95 -10.30 -22.22
C SER A 437 15.08 -9.62 -21.47
N LEU A 438 15.81 -10.37 -20.63
CA LEU A 438 16.90 -9.81 -19.84
C LEU A 438 18.07 -9.34 -20.73
N ALA A 439 18.41 -10.12 -21.74
CA ALA A 439 19.58 -9.86 -22.58
C ALA A 439 19.47 -8.59 -23.44
N ARG A 440 18.29 -8.26 -23.95
CA ARG A 440 18.09 -7.17 -24.94
C ARG A 440 17.02 -6.17 -24.57
N GLY A 441 16.29 -6.35 -23.48
CA GLY A 441 15.15 -5.49 -23.11
C GLY A 441 13.99 -5.56 -24.13
N GLN A 442 13.97 -6.59 -24.98
CA GLN A 442 12.89 -6.78 -25.95
C GLN A 442 11.60 -7.11 -25.19
N GLU A 443 10.57 -6.30 -25.41
CA GLU A 443 9.25 -6.53 -24.83
C GLU A 443 8.62 -7.77 -25.47
N ARG A 444 8.12 -8.66 -24.62
CA ARG A 444 7.42 -9.88 -25.01
C ARG A 444 5.92 -9.66 -24.99
N TRP A 445 5.43 -9.03 -23.93
CA TRP A 445 4.05 -8.65 -23.78
C TRP A 445 3.91 -7.49 -22.78
N ARG A 446 2.76 -6.81 -22.83
CA ARG A 446 2.40 -5.70 -21.95
C ARG A 446 0.89 -5.65 -21.74
N HIS A 447 0.48 -5.30 -20.51
CA HIS A 447 -0.89 -4.97 -20.16
C HIS A 447 -0.97 -3.62 -19.45
N ALA A 448 -2.05 -2.88 -19.73
CA ALA A 448 -2.49 -1.79 -18.87
C ALA A 448 -3.15 -2.39 -17.62
N THR A 449 -2.92 -1.79 -16.46
CA THR A 449 -3.49 -2.26 -15.20
C THR A 449 -4.31 -1.17 -14.53
N PRO A 450 -5.32 -1.55 -13.70
CA PRO A 450 -6.25 -0.57 -13.12
C PRO A 450 -5.58 0.28 -12.02
N ALA A 451 -4.52 -0.24 -11.39
CA ALA A 451 -3.83 0.38 -10.27
C ALA A 451 -2.36 -0.04 -10.23
N SER A 452 -1.59 0.50 -9.27
CA SER A 452 -0.24 0.03 -8.97
C SER A 452 -0.27 -1.41 -8.47
N ALA A 453 0.72 -2.20 -8.87
CA ALA A 453 0.90 -3.54 -8.35
C ALA A 453 1.33 -3.49 -6.86
N SER A 454 0.68 -4.30 -6.06
CA SER A 454 1.02 -4.52 -4.65
C SER A 454 1.98 -5.70 -4.47
N ALA A 455 1.84 -6.75 -5.27
CA ALA A 455 2.71 -7.92 -5.26
C ALA A 455 2.76 -8.58 -6.64
N ILE A 456 3.87 -9.24 -6.93
CA ILE A 456 4.04 -10.09 -8.12
C ILE A 456 4.76 -11.37 -7.69
N VAL A 457 4.32 -12.50 -8.23
CA VAL A 457 5.03 -13.78 -8.15
C VAL A 457 4.93 -14.52 -9.49
N VAL A 458 5.99 -15.22 -9.84
CA VAL A 458 6.03 -16.11 -11.02
C VAL A 458 6.08 -17.55 -10.53
N ALA A 459 5.12 -18.37 -10.94
CA ALA A 459 5.03 -19.78 -10.57
C ALA A 459 4.28 -20.60 -11.63
N ASP A 460 4.73 -21.81 -11.89
CA ASP A 460 4.07 -22.77 -12.79
C ASP A 460 3.71 -22.20 -14.16
N GLY A 461 4.58 -21.37 -14.74
CA GLY A 461 4.34 -20.71 -16.03
C GLY A 461 3.30 -19.58 -15.98
N LEU A 462 2.94 -19.10 -14.80
CA LEU A 462 2.05 -17.98 -14.60
C LEU A 462 2.78 -16.78 -13.98
N VAL A 463 2.36 -15.59 -14.38
CA VAL A 463 2.60 -14.36 -13.64
C VAL A 463 1.32 -14.02 -12.89
N LEU A 464 1.42 -13.98 -11.57
CA LEU A 464 0.33 -13.57 -10.69
C LEU A 464 0.65 -12.18 -10.15
N ALA A 465 -0.22 -11.22 -10.41
CA ALA A 465 -0.02 -9.84 -9.99
C ALA A 465 -1.26 -9.33 -9.25
N ALA A 466 -1.06 -8.85 -8.03
CA ALA A 466 -2.08 -8.19 -7.23
C ALA A 466 -1.94 -6.67 -7.33
N PHE A 467 -3.08 -5.97 -7.25
CA PHE A 467 -3.15 -4.52 -7.42
C PHE A 467 -3.90 -3.84 -6.27
N LEU A 468 -3.59 -2.57 -6.05
CA LEU A 468 -4.12 -1.78 -4.94
C LEU A 468 -5.63 -1.51 -5.01
N ASP A 469 -6.26 -1.74 -6.15
CA ASP A 469 -7.72 -1.69 -6.28
C ASP A 469 -8.42 -3.00 -5.89
N GLY A 470 -7.66 -4.01 -5.44
CA GLY A 470 -8.13 -5.34 -5.08
C GLY A 470 -8.19 -6.31 -6.26
N THR A 471 -7.71 -5.96 -7.44
CA THR A 471 -7.64 -6.85 -8.59
C THR A 471 -6.49 -7.85 -8.45
N LEU A 472 -6.73 -9.10 -8.84
CA LEU A 472 -5.72 -10.12 -9.12
C LEU A 472 -5.74 -10.42 -10.62
N MET A 473 -4.58 -10.37 -11.25
CA MET A 473 -4.38 -10.81 -12.64
C MET A 473 -3.57 -12.10 -12.67
N LEU A 474 -4.01 -13.04 -13.50
CA LEU A 474 -3.25 -14.21 -13.91
C LEU A 474 -2.91 -14.06 -15.40
N ILE A 475 -1.64 -14.11 -15.71
CA ILE A 475 -1.12 -13.95 -17.07
C ILE A 475 -0.29 -15.17 -17.39
N ASP A 476 -0.49 -15.80 -18.55
CA ASP A 476 0.45 -16.80 -19.04
C ASP A 476 1.82 -16.16 -19.24
N ALA A 477 2.82 -16.71 -18.60
CA ALA A 477 4.12 -16.06 -18.54
C ALA A 477 4.81 -16.00 -19.91
N ALA A 478 4.59 -16.98 -20.77
CA ALA A 478 5.23 -17.07 -22.09
C ALA A 478 4.48 -16.24 -23.13
N SER A 479 3.17 -16.47 -23.30
CA SER A 479 2.37 -15.82 -24.35
C SER A 479 1.93 -14.41 -23.96
N GLY A 480 1.79 -14.12 -22.67
CA GLY A 480 1.16 -12.90 -22.17
C GLY A 480 -0.37 -12.94 -22.17
N ASP A 481 -0.99 -14.08 -22.45
CA ASP A 481 -2.44 -14.19 -22.44
C ASP A 481 -2.99 -13.92 -21.05
N LEU A 482 -3.97 -13.00 -20.98
CA LEU A 482 -4.66 -12.69 -19.74
C LEU A 482 -5.69 -13.78 -19.44
N LEU A 483 -5.37 -14.66 -18.50
CA LEU A 483 -6.21 -15.79 -18.13
C LEU A 483 -7.33 -15.38 -17.15
N LEU A 484 -7.03 -14.44 -16.26
CA LEU A 484 -7.97 -13.89 -15.27
C LEU A 484 -7.59 -12.44 -14.93
N ALA A 485 -8.59 -11.57 -14.84
CA ALA A 485 -8.50 -10.28 -14.16
C ALA A 485 -9.79 -10.06 -13.38
N SER A 486 -9.70 -10.06 -12.05
CA SER A 486 -10.89 -9.97 -11.21
C SER A 486 -10.57 -9.39 -9.85
N ARG A 487 -11.54 -8.68 -9.25
CA ARG A 487 -11.45 -8.27 -7.86
C ARG A 487 -11.54 -9.48 -6.95
N VAL A 488 -10.78 -9.44 -5.86
CA VAL A 488 -10.68 -10.54 -4.91
C VAL A 488 -11.55 -10.28 -3.69
N ARG A 489 -12.21 -11.37 -3.25
CA ARG A 489 -12.85 -11.49 -1.95
C ARG A 489 -12.21 -12.63 -1.19
N ILE A 490 -12.28 -12.59 0.11
CA ILE A 490 -11.96 -13.70 1.00
C ILE A 490 -13.12 -13.85 1.98
N GLY A 491 -13.84 -14.97 1.92
CA GLY A 491 -15.04 -15.16 2.70
C GLY A 491 -16.14 -14.13 2.40
N GLY A 492 -16.34 -13.80 1.13
CA GLY A 492 -17.33 -12.83 0.69
C GLY A 492 -16.91 -11.35 0.85
N ILE A 493 -15.80 -11.05 1.54
CA ILE A 493 -15.37 -9.68 1.87
C ILE A 493 -14.27 -9.22 0.92
N ALA A 494 -14.52 -8.14 0.20
CA ALA A 494 -13.55 -7.53 -0.71
C ALA A 494 -12.31 -7.04 0.04
N THR A 495 -11.13 -7.36 -0.48
CA THR A 495 -9.86 -7.00 0.13
C THR A 495 -8.80 -6.64 -0.91
N VAL A 496 -7.67 -6.14 -0.45
CA VAL A 496 -6.48 -5.88 -1.26
C VAL A 496 -5.40 -6.87 -0.85
N LEU A 497 -4.81 -7.55 -1.81
CA LEU A 497 -3.69 -8.46 -1.58
C LEU A 497 -2.38 -7.67 -1.57
N TYR A 498 -1.59 -7.79 -0.51
CA TYR A 498 -0.31 -7.10 -0.36
C TYR A 498 0.89 -8.02 -0.55
N ALA A 499 0.72 -9.30 -0.26
CA ALA A 499 1.77 -10.29 -0.37
C ALA A 499 1.31 -11.51 -1.15
N LEU A 500 2.19 -12.05 -1.97
CA LEU A 500 1.99 -13.29 -2.72
C LEU A 500 3.24 -14.15 -2.58
N ALA A 501 3.08 -15.40 -2.21
CA ALA A 501 4.16 -16.39 -2.20
C ALA A 501 3.69 -17.73 -2.77
N ALA A 502 4.41 -18.27 -3.72
CA ALA A 502 4.07 -19.53 -4.38
C ALA A 502 5.06 -20.64 -4.02
N HIS A 503 4.56 -21.83 -3.79
CA HIS A 503 5.36 -23.03 -3.55
C HIS A 503 4.55 -24.30 -3.83
N GLY A 504 5.12 -25.25 -4.58
CA GLY A 504 4.54 -26.57 -4.80
C GLY A 504 3.10 -26.54 -5.36
N GLY A 505 2.81 -25.67 -6.33
CA GLY A 505 1.47 -25.53 -6.92
C GLY A 505 0.46 -24.82 -6.02
N ARG A 506 0.89 -24.24 -4.89
CA ARG A 506 0.06 -23.47 -3.97
C ARG A 506 0.49 -21.99 -3.96
N LEU A 507 -0.48 -21.12 -3.77
CA LEU A 507 -0.30 -19.69 -3.58
C LEU A 507 -0.77 -19.32 -2.17
N ALA A 508 0.11 -18.68 -1.40
CA ALA A 508 -0.26 -17.96 -0.19
C ALA A 508 -0.49 -16.49 -0.55
N VAL A 509 -1.59 -15.93 -0.07
CA VAL A 509 -1.94 -14.53 -0.25
C VAL A 509 -2.07 -13.85 1.11
N GLY A 510 -1.42 -12.72 1.28
CA GLY A 510 -1.53 -11.86 2.46
C GLY A 510 -2.32 -10.60 2.13
N THR A 511 -3.20 -10.19 3.02
CA THR A 511 -4.15 -9.12 2.77
C THR A 511 -3.87 -7.86 3.60
N LEU A 512 -4.47 -6.77 3.16
CA LEU A 512 -4.49 -5.48 3.84
C LEU A 512 -5.04 -5.56 5.28
N ASP A 513 -6.04 -6.39 5.50
CA ASP A 513 -6.71 -6.55 6.79
C ASP A 513 -6.15 -7.71 7.63
N GLY A 514 -4.95 -8.20 7.30
CA GLY A 514 -4.23 -9.18 8.12
C GLY A 514 -4.67 -10.63 7.93
N ARG A 515 -5.48 -10.95 6.91
CA ARG A 515 -5.81 -12.33 6.59
C ARG A 515 -4.74 -12.97 5.72
N ILE A 516 -4.56 -14.27 5.90
CA ILE A 516 -3.77 -15.11 4.99
C ILE A 516 -4.69 -16.18 4.42
N ALA A 517 -4.66 -16.37 3.10
CA ALA A 517 -5.40 -17.43 2.44
C ALA A 517 -4.47 -18.29 1.59
N LEU A 518 -4.77 -19.59 1.52
CA LEU A 518 -4.07 -20.56 0.69
C LEU A 518 -4.93 -21.01 -0.48
N VAL A 519 -4.41 -20.90 -1.67
CA VAL A 519 -5.11 -21.21 -2.93
C VAL A 519 -4.28 -22.15 -3.77
N ASN A 520 -4.91 -23.16 -4.38
CA ASN A 520 -4.24 -24.01 -5.35
C ASN A 520 -4.15 -23.31 -6.71
N LEU A 521 -2.99 -23.25 -7.32
CA LEU A 521 -2.76 -22.61 -8.62
C LEU A 521 -3.57 -23.26 -9.75
N ALA A 522 -3.77 -24.57 -9.71
CA ALA A 522 -4.62 -25.27 -10.68
C ALA A 522 -6.09 -24.82 -10.57
N THR A 523 -6.57 -24.58 -9.35
CA THR A 523 -7.92 -24.03 -9.13
C THR A 523 -8.01 -22.60 -9.68
N LEU A 524 -7.02 -21.73 -9.43
CA LEU A 524 -7.01 -20.36 -9.96
C LEU A 524 -7.11 -20.33 -11.50
N ARG A 525 -6.45 -21.25 -12.19
CA ARG A 525 -6.51 -21.35 -13.67
C ARG A 525 -7.92 -21.66 -14.20
N THR A 526 -8.77 -22.29 -13.40
CA THR A 526 -10.14 -22.65 -13.79
C THR A 526 -11.17 -21.60 -13.43
N LEU A 527 -10.82 -20.65 -12.57
CA LEU A 527 -11.73 -19.58 -12.17
C LEU A 527 -12.11 -18.70 -13.37
N ARG A 528 -13.30 -18.18 -13.33
CA ARG A 528 -13.81 -17.19 -14.28
C ARG A 528 -14.24 -15.95 -13.52
N ALA A 529 -13.90 -14.79 -14.06
CA ALA A 529 -14.35 -13.54 -13.50
C ALA A 529 -15.88 -13.47 -13.49
N THR A 530 -16.46 -13.10 -12.36
CA THR A 530 -17.88 -12.82 -12.19
C THR A 530 -18.09 -11.33 -11.97
N ARG A 531 -19.34 -10.86 -12.07
CA ARG A 531 -19.65 -9.45 -11.76
C ARG A 531 -19.33 -9.08 -10.31
N GLY A 532 -19.35 -10.04 -9.39
CA GLY A 532 -19.01 -9.84 -7.98
C GLY A 532 -17.55 -10.04 -7.61
N GLY A 533 -16.69 -10.38 -8.57
CA GLY A 533 -15.30 -10.76 -8.31
C GLY A 533 -15.11 -12.26 -8.12
N ILE A 534 -13.92 -12.67 -7.68
CA ILE A 534 -13.60 -14.04 -7.29
C ILE A 534 -13.46 -14.13 -5.76
N ASP A 535 -13.95 -15.22 -5.18
CA ASP A 535 -13.73 -15.51 -3.75
C ASP A 535 -12.62 -16.56 -3.61
N LEU A 536 -11.64 -16.25 -2.78
CA LEU A 536 -10.46 -17.08 -2.51
C LEU A 536 -10.57 -17.85 -1.18
N ALA A 537 -11.74 -17.92 -0.55
CA ALA A 537 -11.97 -18.69 0.67
C ALA A 537 -12.82 -19.92 0.44
#